data_de5755779f7731486a6ee8eea68699e5
#
_entry.id   de5755779f7731486a6ee8eea68699e5
#
_cell.length_a   1.000
_cell.length_b   1.000
_cell.length_c   1.000
_cell.angle_alpha   90.00
_cell.angle_beta   90.00
_cell.angle_gamma   90.00
#
_symmetry.space_group_name_H-M   'P 1'
#
loop_
_entity.id
_entity.type
_entity.pdbx_description
1 polymer ?
#
loop_
_entity_poly.entity_id
_entity_poly.type
_entity_poly.pdbx_seq_one_letter_code
_entity_poly.pdbx_strand_id
1 'polypeptide(L)'
;MGQVLLDQIKHHFPRTGVSLMFGYGSKVIKQNRANSSDDLLDIIIAVDDSTQWHRENIEINKHHYSLSFPATAKRVAWLQEEFGARVYFNPYINVGNLSIKYGVIKTDHLVRDLTHWDKLYIAGRLHKPVEFLINTCEKNEVMKEALRFNKESALRAALLQLPEKFDQSSLYRTITALSYHGDIRMLFGEDRNKINNIVEAQSERFDQLYLPIIKMSPNFKDVVHWSESCRKFSQDHSPKTLLRHLKLLPQTLRRSVCEIHRLESRAHESDIVLSSLSKNINCDRIVAQALMSIVRRSSTAQTIKGLITAGIFKSIRYGQRKIIKSLTSRFSWT
;
A
#
# COMPACT_ATOMS: atom_id res chain seq x y z
N MET A 1 0.38 -10.39 -17.67
CA MET A 1 1.76 -10.11 -18.14
C MET A 1 2.35 -11.43 -18.58
N GLY A 2 2.96 -11.53 -19.79
CA GLY A 2 3.47 -12.82 -20.27
C GLY A 2 4.59 -13.34 -19.34
N GLN A 3 4.65 -14.66 -19.13
CA GLN A 3 5.63 -15.33 -18.25
C GLN A 3 7.07 -14.93 -18.59
N VAL A 4 7.39 -14.86 -19.89
CA VAL A 4 8.72 -14.44 -20.40
C VAL A 4 9.13 -13.04 -19.88
N LEU A 5 8.18 -12.13 -19.79
CA LEU A 5 8.42 -10.76 -19.34
C LEU A 5 8.66 -10.68 -17.84
N LEU A 6 7.91 -11.45 -17.05
CA LEU A 6 8.13 -11.60 -15.61
C LEU A 6 9.50 -12.19 -15.30
N ASP A 7 9.92 -13.16 -16.10
CA ASP A 7 11.22 -13.81 -15.94
C ASP A 7 12.37 -12.87 -16.32
N GLN A 8 12.22 -12.06 -17.37
CA GLN A 8 13.20 -11.00 -17.69
C GLN A 8 13.40 -10.04 -16.52
N ILE A 9 12.32 -9.58 -15.86
CA ILE A 9 12.39 -8.72 -14.70
C ILE A 9 13.12 -9.39 -13.54
N LYS A 10 12.79 -10.67 -13.25
CA LYS A 10 13.45 -11.43 -12.18
C LYS A 10 14.96 -11.57 -12.40
N HIS A 11 15.36 -11.80 -13.65
CA HIS A 11 16.78 -11.98 -14.00
C HIS A 11 17.59 -10.67 -14.06
N HIS A 12 16.91 -9.53 -14.12
CA HIS A 12 17.55 -8.23 -14.22
C HIS A 12 18.19 -7.76 -12.89
N PHE A 13 17.73 -8.30 -11.76
CA PHE A 13 18.12 -7.89 -10.43
C PHE A 13 18.92 -8.97 -9.68
N PRO A 14 19.81 -8.58 -8.71
CA PRO A 14 20.38 -9.53 -7.77
C PRO A 14 19.26 -10.31 -7.05
N ARG A 15 19.48 -11.61 -6.88
CA ARG A 15 18.50 -12.50 -6.23
C ARG A 15 18.87 -12.86 -4.80
N THR A 16 20.11 -12.65 -4.40
CA THR A 16 20.61 -12.97 -3.08
C THR A 16 19.84 -12.18 -2.03
N GLY A 17 19.27 -12.88 -1.04
CA GLY A 17 18.50 -12.26 0.04
C GLY A 17 17.20 -11.59 -0.38
N VAL A 18 16.63 -11.88 -1.57
CA VAL A 18 15.31 -11.38 -1.97
C VAL A 18 14.23 -12.27 -1.37
N SER A 19 13.49 -11.74 -0.40
CA SER A 19 12.40 -12.44 0.29
C SER A 19 11.06 -12.29 -0.44
N LEU A 20 10.83 -11.13 -1.10
CA LEU A 20 9.58 -10.86 -1.82
C LEU A 20 9.85 -9.92 -2.99
N MET A 21 9.24 -10.20 -4.13
CA MET A 21 9.18 -9.26 -5.26
C MET A 21 7.77 -9.26 -5.82
N PHE A 22 7.16 -8.08 -5.96
CA PHE A 22 5.83 -7.98 -6.53
C PHE A 22 5.65 -6.73 -7.38
N GLY A 23 4.85 -6.88 -8.43
CA GLY A 23 4.36 -5.80 -9.25
C GLY A 23 3.00 -5.32 -8.79
N TYR A 24 2.74 -4.01 -8.89
CA TYR A 24 1.46 -3.41 -8.53
C TYR A 24 1.06 -2.30 -9.51
N GLY A 25 -0.21 -1.87 -9.42
CA GLY A 25 -0.75 -0.82 -10.28
C GLY A 25 -1.45 -1.36 -11.55
N SER A 26 -2.02 -0.45 -12.33
CA SER A 26 -2.93 -0.79 -13.43
C SER A 26 -2.29 -1.61 -14.56
N LYS A 27 -0.97 -1.48 -14.77
CA LYS A 27 -0.27 -2.19 -15.85
C LYS A 27 0.01 -3.66 -15.55
N VAL A 28 0.30 -3.98 -14.30
CA VAL A 28 0.53 -5.37 -13.90
C VAL A 28 -0.71 -6.22 -14.17
N ILE A 29 -1.88 -5.60 -14.14
CA ILE A 29 -3.18 -6.26 -14.08
C ILE A 29 -3.95 -6.18 -15.41
N LYS A 30 -3.69 -5.19 -16.27
CA LYS A 30 -4.35 -5.06 -17.58
C LYS A 30 -3.57 -5.80 -18.68
N GLN A 31 -3.95 -7.04 -18.93
CA GLN A 31 -3.41 -7.82 -20.07
C GLN A 31 -3.94 -7.39 -21.44
N ASN A 32 -4.97 -6.51 -21.55
CA ASN A 32 -5.79 -6.34 -22.77
C ASN A 32 -5.97 -4.92 -23.30
N ARG A 33 -5.13 -3.94 -22.96
CA ARG A 33 -5.16 -2.64 -23.66
C ARG A 33 -3.80 -2.29 -24.23
N ALA A 34 -3.83 -1.89 -25.52
CA ALA A 34 -2.70 -1.49 -26.33
C ALA A 34 -1.69 -0.65 -25.56
N ASN A 35 -0.41 -0.98 -25.71
CA ASN A 35 0.74 -0.33 -25.14
C ASN A 35 0.73 1.18 -25.43
N SER A 36 0.39 2.00 -24.46
CA SER A 36 0.90 3.36 -24.50
C SER A 36 2.36 3.29 -24.04
N SER A 37 3.28 3.77 -24.88
CA SER A 37 4.73 3.75 -24.67
C SER A 37 5.20 4.46 -23.39
N ASP A 38 4.31 5.11 -22.67
CA ASP A 38 4.61 6.01 -21.55
C ASP A 38 4.30 5.45 -20.14
N ASP A 39 3.82 4.22 -20.02
CA ASP A 39 3.40 3.70 -18.73
C ASP A 39 4.50 2.91 -18.01
N LEU A 40 4.86 3.30 -16.80
CA LEU A 40 5.81 2.63 -15.92
C LEU A 40 5.17 1.42 -15.22
N LEU A 41 5.88 0.29 -15.19
CA LEU A 41 5.55 -0.84 -14.35
C LEU A 41 6.15 -0.62 -12.95
N ASP A 42 5.31 -0.57 -11.93
CA ASP A 42 5.76 -0.40 -10.55
C ASP A 42 6.07 -1.75 -9.89
N ILE A 43 7.28 -1.88 -9.32
CA ILE A 43 7.76 -3.10 -8.65
C ILE A 43 8.29 -2.76 -7.25
N ILE A 44 8.06 -3.66 -6.29
CA ILE A 44 8.71 -3.63 -4.97
C ILE A 44 9.54 -4.90 -4.79
N ILE A 45 10.75 -4.72 -4.25
CA ILE A 45 11.71 -5.76 -3.93
C ILE A 45 12.02 -5.68 -2.43
N ALA A 46 11.66 -6.71 -1.68
CA ALA A 46 12.04 -6.84 -0.27
C ALA A 46 13.31 -7.68 -0.15
N VAL A 47 14.28 -7.16 0.59
CA VAL A 47 15.63 -7.73 0.70
C VAL A 47 16.06 -7.86 2.16
N ASP A 48 16.79 -8.91 2.49
CA ASP A 48 17.22 -9.17 3.88
C ASP A 48 18.33 -8.22 4.32
N ASP A 49 19.30 -7.93 3.45
CA ASP A 49 20.38 -6.95 3.66
C ASP A 49 20.38 -5.91 2.54
N SER A 50 19.94 -4.68 2.86
CA SER A 50 19.90 -3.58 1.91
C SER A 50 21.29 -3.19 1.40
N THR A 51 22.32 -3.23 2.26
CA THR A 51 23.68 -2.83 1.88
C THR A 51 24.30 -3.81 0.90
N GLN A 52 24.17 -5.11 1.18
CA GLN A 52 24.65 -6.16 0.29
C GLN A 52 23.92 -6.10 -1.05
N TRP A 53 22.59 -6.05 -1.03
CA TRP A 53 21.79 -6.03 -2.24
C TRP A 53 22.11 -4.80 -3.12
N HIS A 54 22.23 -3.60 -2.51
CA HIS A 54 22.61 -2.41 -3.27
C HIS A 54 24.01 -2.47 -3.81
N ARG A 55 24.96 -3.14 -3.13
CA ARG A 55 26.31 -3.36 -3.64
C ARG A 55 26.26 -4.18 -4.93
N GLU A 56 25.63 -5.35 -4.88
CA GLU A 56 25.47 -6.22 -6.05
C GLU A 56 24.73 -5.51 -7.19
N ASN A 57 23.65 -4.78 -6.88
CA ASN A 57 22.88 -4.07 -7.89
C ASN A 57 23.63 -2.86 -8.49
N ILE A 58 24.51 -2.20 -7.75
CA ILE A 58 25.38 -1.12 -8.28
C ILE A 58 26.41 -1.70 -9.23
N GLU A 59 26.99 -2.86 -8.94
CA GLU A 59 27.95 -3.54 -9.81
C GLU A 59 27.32 -3.89 -11.17
N ILE A 60 26.10 -4.43 -11.17
CA ILE A 60 25.42 -4.87 -12.38
C ILE A 60 24.71 -3.70 -13.09
N ASN A 61 24.08 -2.81 -12.32
CA ASN A 61 23.10 -1.83 -12.76
C ASN A 61 23.46 -0.41 -12.27
N LYS A 62 24.71 0.02 -12.38
CA LYS A 62 25.19 1.33 -11.90
C LYS A 62 24.34 2.51 -12.41
N HIS A 63 23.86 2.43 -13.65
CA HIS A 63 23.07 3.46 -14.31
C HIS A 63 21.65 3.65 -13.71
N HIS A 64 21.18 2.74 -12.85
CA HIS A 64 19.92 2.90 -12.13
C HIS A 64 19.99 4.00 -11.09
N TYR A 65 21.16 4.27 -10.56
CA TYR A 65 21.37 5.23 -9.49
C TYR A 65 21.69 6.62 -10.04
N SER A 66 21.20 7.66 -9.37
CA SER A 66 21.41 9.04 -9.80
C SER A 66 22.88 9.44 -9.67
N LEU A 67 23.42 10.11 -10.70
CA LEU A 67 24.75 10.71 -10.68
C LEU A 67 24.85 11.91 -9.71
N SER A 68 23.72 12.53 -9.37
CA SER A 68 23.68 13.67 -8.45
C SER A 68 23.94 13.33 -6.99
N PHE A 69 23.94 12.02 -6.65
CA PHE A 69 24.24 11.51 -5.33
C PHE A 69 25.27 10.39 -5.47
N PRO A 70 26.48 10.52 -4.88
CA PRO A 70 27.49 9.46 -4.95
C PRO A 70 26.93 8.17 -4.32
N ALA A 71 26.38 7.30 -5.15
CA ALA A 71 25.68 6.10 -4.75
C ALA A 71 26.67 5.02 -4.31
N THR A 72 27.14 5.09 -3.06
CA THR A 72 27.73 3.91 -2.43
C THR A 72 26.63 3.07 -1.80
N ALA A 73 26.77 1.75 -1.79
CA ALA A 73 25.78 0.84 -1.23
C ALA A 73 25.37 1.22 0.21
N LYS A 74 26.34 1.57 1.05
CA LYS A 74 26.10 2.00 2.45
C LYS A 74 25.24 3.27 2.53
N ARG A 75 25.51 4.28 1.69
CA ARG A 75 24.72 5.54 1.69
C ARG A 75 23.31 5.33 1.19
N VAL A 76 23.15 4.51 0.15
CA VAL A 76 21.84 4.17 -0.41
C VAL A 76 21.02 3.41 0.62
N ALA A 77 21.57 2.39 1.25
CA ALA A 77 20.93 1.60 2.30
C ALA A 77 20.54 2.49 3.51
N TRP A 78 21.45 3.34 3.99
CA TRP A 78 21.17 4.28 5.06
C TRP A 78 19.99 5.22 4.70
N LEU A 79 20.03 5.82 3.52
CA LEU A 79 18.96 6.69 3.06
C LEU A 79 17.63 5.94 2.87
N GLN A 80 17.71 4.65 2.45
CA GLN A 80 16.54 3.79 2.37
C GLN A 80 15.91 3.58 3.74
N GLU A 81 16.71 3.20 4.73
CA GLU A 81 16.24 2.69 6.02
C GLU A 81 15.83 3.79 7.00
N GLU A 82 16.54 4.94 6.97
CA GLU A 82 16.31 6.01 7.95
C GLU A 82 15.28 7.05 7.51
N PHE A 83 15.06 7.25 6.20
CA PHE A 83 14.23 8.32 5.71
C PHE A 83 12.97 7.85 4.95
N GLY A 84 11.94 8.72 4.98
CA GLY A 84 10.71 8.52 4.24
C GLY A 84 9.93 7.29 4.70
N ALA A 85 9.43 6.54 3.72
CA ALA A 85 8.68 5.31 3.95
C ALA A 85 9.58 4.06 3.98
N ARG A 86 10.88 4.22 4.22
CA ARG A 86 11.90 3.14 4.24
C ARG A 86 12.01 2.37 2.93
N VAL A 87 11.70 3.03 1.82
CA VAL A 87 11.82 2.48 0.47
C VAL A 87 12.72 3.38 -0.38
N TYR A 88 13.67 2.80 -1.09
CA TYR A 88 14.48 3.51 -2.07
C TYR A 88 13.95 3.24 -3.47
N PHE A 89 13.57 4.28 -4.22
CA PHE A 89 13.01 4.14 -5.57
C PHE A 89 13.98 4.53 -6.66
N ASN A 90 14.04 3.69 -7.69
CA ASN A 90 14.70 3.97 -8.97
C ASN A 90 13.63 4.04 -10.09
N PRO A 91 13.28 5.22 -10.55
CA PRO A 91 12.32 5.41 -11.64
C PRO A 91 12.98 5.33 -13.02
N TYR A 92 12.18 5.04 -14.06
CA TYR A 92 12.58 5.07 -15.47
C TYR A 92 13.75 4.14 -15.80
N ILE A 93 13.67 2.91 -15.37
CA ILE A 93 14.62 1.85 -15.68
C ILE A 93 14.07 1.02 -16.83
N ASN A 94 14.89 0.83 -17.87
CA ASN A 94 14.52 -0.01 -19.01
C ASN A 94 15.00 -1.44 -18.77
N VAL A 95 14.07 -2.40 -18.88
CA VAL A 95 14.33 -3.85 -18.84
C VAL A 95 13.74 -4.42 -20.12
N GLY A 96 14.60 -4.71 -21.09
CA GLY A 96 14.14 -5.01 -22.45
C GLY A 96 13.31 -3.85 -23.01
N ASN A 97 12.10 -4.14 -23.45
CA ASN A 97 11.17 -3.14 -24.00
C ASN A 97 10.26 -2.51 -22.94
N LEU A 98 10.48 -2.81 -21.64
CA LEU A 98 9.68 -2.26 -20.55
C LEU A 98 10.39 -1.11 -19.86
N SER A 99 9.63 -0.06 -19.56
CA SER A 99 10.03 0.95 -18.60
C SER A 99 9.44 0.62 -17.24
N ILE A 100 10.30 0.46 -16.23
CA ILE A 100 9.90 0.11 -14.87
C ILE A 100 10.29 1.18 -13.87
N LYS A 101 9.60 1.19 -12.75
CA LYS A 101 10.00 1.86 -11.52
C LYS A 101 10.04 0.83 -10.41
N TYR A 102 11.21 0.64 -9.81
CA TYR A 102 11.29 -0.28 -8.70
C TYR A 102 11.67 0.40 -7.39
N GLY A 103 11.13 -0.12 -6.29
CA GLY A 103 11.44 0.28 -4.93
C GLY A 103 12.04 -0.87 -4.15
N VAL A 104 13.08 -0.60 -3.37
CA VAL A 104 13.74 -1.58 -2.50
C VAL A 104 13.41 -1.27 -1.05
N ILE A 105 13.03 -2.28 -0.29
CA ILE A 105 12.72 -2.20 1.15
C ILE A 105 13.41 -3.37 1.87
N LYS A 106 13.89 -3.13 3.09
CA LYS A 106 14.39 -4.22 3.94
C LYS A 106 13.24 -5.11 4.41
N THR A 107 13.44 -6.43 4.42
CA THR A 107 12.41 -7.42 4.83
C THR A 107 11.83 -7.09 6.20
N ASP A 108 12.65 -6.77 7.20
CA ASP A 108 12.17 -6.41 8.56
C ASP A 108 11.31 -5.14 8.55
N HIS A 109 11.68 -4.15 7.73
CA HIS A 109 10.90 -2.91 7.60
C HIS A 109 9.56 -3.16 6.89
N LEU A 110 9.52 -4.08 5.93
CA LEU A 110 8.28 -4.51 5.30
C LEU A 110 7.37 -5.22 6.32
N VAL A 111 7.90 -6.21 7.05
CA VAL A 111 7.15 -6.93 8.10
C VAL A 111 6.59 -5.94 9.11
N ARG A 112 7.41 -4.98 9.55
CA ARG A 112 6.96 -3.95 10.49
C ARG A 112 5.87 -3.04 9.90
N ASP A 113 5.98 -2.63 8.62
CA ASP A 113 4.93 -1.83 7.98
C ASP A 113 3.63 -2.62 7.86
N LEU A 114 3.70 -3.94 7.56
CA LEU A 114 2.54 -4.83 7.46
C LEU A 114 1.83 -5.06 8.80
N THR A 115 2.59 -5.16 9.91
CA THR A 115 2.05 -5.52 11.22
C THR A 115 1.68 -4.33 12.09
N HIS A 116 2.39 -3.21 11.96
CA HIS A 116 2.20 -2.03 12.81
C HIS A 116 1.60 -0.83 12.09
N TRP A 117 1.67 -0.79 10.74
CA TRP A 117 1.26 0.35 9.91
C TRP A 117 1.98 1.66 10.27
N ASP A 118 3.27 1.54 10.64
CA ASP A 118 4.05 2.71 11.03
C ASP A 118 4.26 3.72 9.88
N LYS A 119 4.21 3.24 8.65
CA LYS A 119 4.22 4.05 7.43
C LYS A 119 2.96 3.88 6.59
N LEU A 120 2.30 2.73 6.66
CA LEU A 120 1.14 2.34 5.81
C LEU A 120 1.43 2.60 4.32
N TYR A 121 2.70 2.51 3.94
CA TYR A 121 3.16 2.89 2.61
C TYR A 121 3.26 1.68 1.67
N ILE A 122 4.01 0.63 2.03
CA ILE A 122 4.01 -0.63 1.30
C ILE A 122 2.86 -1.53 1.74
N ALA A 123 2.54 -1.56 3.03
CA ALA A 123 1.36 -2.23 3.56
C ALA A 123 0.10 -1.84 2.78
N GLY A 124 -0.12 -0.54 2.56
CA GLY A 124 -1.27 -0.05 1.80
C GLY A 124 -1.30 -0.46 0.32
N ARG A 125 -0.17 -0.82 -0.30
CA ARG A 125 -0.15 -1.42 -1.65
C ARG A 125 -0.64 -2.86 -1.61
N LEU A 126 -0.28 -3.59 -0.57
CA LEU A 126 -0.63 -4.99 -0.35
C LEU A 126 -2.06 -5.20 0.21
N HIS A 127 -2.83 -4.13 0.43
CA HIS A 127 -4.29 -4.19 0.61
C HIS A 127 -5.03 -4.50 -0.70
N LYS A 128 -4.41 -4.24 -1.82
CA LYS A 128 -4.95 -4.40 -3.17
C LYS A 128 -4.34 -5.61 -3.86
N PRO A 129 -4.98 -6.15 -4.88
CA PRO A 129 -4.39 -7.21 -5.68
C PRO A 129 -3.03 -6.79 -6.26
N VAL A 130 -2.05 -7.65 -6.13
CA VAL A 130 -0.68 -7.51 -6.67
C VAL A 130 -0.29 -8.78 -7.42
N GLU A 131 0.77 -8.71 -8.21
CA GLU A 131 1.34 -9.87 -8.90
C GLU A 131 2.68 -10.23 -8.25
N PHE A 132 2.77 -11.38 -7.61
CA PHE A 132 4.02 -11.85 -7.01
C PHE A 132 4.95 -12.43 -8.07
N LEU A 133 6.16 -11.85 -8.18
CA LEU A 133 7.22 -12.32 -9.04
C LEU A 133 8.13 -13.32 -8.31
N ILE A 134 8.49 -12.96 -7.07
CA ILE A 134 9.20 -13.83 -6.13
C ILE A 134 8.39 -13.83 -4.84
N ASN A 135 8.07 -15.01 -4.35
CA ASN A 135 7.34 -15.18 -3.10
C ASN A 135 7.94 -16.34 -2.30
N THR A 136 8.69 -16.02 -1.26
CA THR A 136 9.26 -17.01 -0.35
C THR A 136 8.40 -17.24 0.89
N CYS A 137 7.16 -16.74 0.92
CA CYS A 137 6.29 -16.81 2.09
C CYS A 137 5.99 -18.25 2.54
N GLU A 138 6.02 -19.22 1.62
CA GLU A 138 5.87 -20.65 1.98
C GLU A 138 6.99 -21.15 2.91
N LYS A 139 8.17 -20.51 2.84
CA LYS A 139 9.34 -20.83 3.66
C LYS A 139 9.58 -19.81 4.78
N ASN A 140 8.79 -18.74 4.86
CA ASN A 140 8.94 -17.66 5.83
C ASN A 140 7.59 -17.37 6.50
N GLU A 141 7.32 -18.09 7.59
CA GLU A 141 6.07 -17.94 8.35
C GLU A 141 5.87 -16.51 8.88
N VAL A 142 6.92 -15.78 9.24
CA VAL A 142 6.82 -14.40 9.71
C VAL A 142 6.25 -13.49 8.62
N MET A 143 6.74 -13.61 7.39
CA MET A 143 6.24 -12.83 6.26
C MET A 143 4.81 -13.24 5.89
N LYS A 144 4.51 -14.54 5.90
CA LYS A 144 3.17 -15.06 5.61
C LYS A 144 2.14 -14.52 6.60
N GLU A 145 2.45 -14.59 7.91
CA GLU A 145 1.58 -14.06 8.95
C GLU A 145 1.45 -12.53 8.88
N ALA A 146 2.52 -11.81 8.57
CA ALA A 146 2.48 -10.36 8.39
C ALA A 146 1.56 -9.96 7.22
N LEU A 147 1.61 -10.67 6.10
CA LEU A 147 0.72 -10.44 4.95
C LEU A 147 -0.74 -10.77 5.28
N ARG A 148 -0.98 -11.84 6.02
CA ARG A 148 -2.33 -12.21 6.49
C ARG A 148 -2.88 -11.13 7.43
N PHE A 149 -2.09 -10.77 8.45
CA PHE A 149 -2.46 -9.73 9.42
C PHE A 149 -2.76 -8.39 8.75
N ASN A 150 -1.96 -8.00 7.76
CA ASN A 150 -2.18 -6.76 7.00
C ASN A 150 -3.54 -6.75 6.28
N LYS A 151 -3.93 -7.85 5.63
CA LYS A 151 -5.23 -7.97 4.95
C LYS A 151 -6.41 -7.96 5.94
N GLU A 152 -6.30 -8.71 7.04
CA GLU A 152 -7.32 -8.68 8.09
C GLU A 152 -7.45 -7.29 8.72
N SER A 153 -6.34 -6.59 8.92
CA SER A 153 -6.34 -5.23 9.46
C SER A 153 -6.97 -4.23 8.49
N ALA A 154 -6.73 -4.38 7.18
CA ALA A 154 -7.38 -3.56 6.17
C ALA A 154 -8.90 -3.78 6.15
N LEU A 155 -9.34 -5.04 6.27
CA LEU A 155 -10.76 -5.38 6.39
C LEU A 155 -11.37 -4.74 7.66
N ARG A 156 -10.74 -4.89 8.83
CA ARG A 156 -11.21 -4.25 10.09
C ARG A 156 -11.33 -2.74 9.97
N ALA A 157 -10.30 -2.09 9.44
CA ALA A 157 -10.28 -0.65 9.29
C ALA A 157 -11.34 -0.15 8.29
N ALA A 158 -11.68 -0.96 7.28
CA ALA A 158 -12.79 -0.67 6.37
C ALA A 158 -14.15 -0.87 7.03
N LEU A 159 -14.35 -1.97 7.77
CA LEU A 159 -15.60 -2.26 8.48
C LEU A 159 -15.95 -1.17 9.51
N LEU A 160 -14.93 -0.62 10.22
CA LEU A 160 -15.12 0.49 11.15
C LEU A 160 -15.58 1.80 10.46
N GLN A 161 -15.44 1.92 9.15
CA GLN A 161 -15.82 3.09 8.37
C GLN A 161 -17.10 2.86 7.52
N LEU A 162 -17.58 1.63 7.47
CA LEU A 162 -18.76 1.26 6.69
C LEU A 162 -20.01 1.14 7.57
N PRO A 163 -21.21 1.44 7.04
CA PRO A 163 -22.45 1.26 7.78
C PRO A 163 -22.76 -0.24 8.01
N GLU A 164 -23.86 -0.54 8.70
CA GLU A 164 -24.31 -1.91 8.96
C GLU A 164 -24.55 -2.70 7.66
N LYS A 165 -25.07 -2.04 6.61
CA LYS A 165 -25.32 -2.67 5.30
C LYS A 165 -24.59 -1.89 4.20
N PHE A 166 -23.86 -2.61 3.37
CA PHE A 166 -23.05 -2.02 2.28
C PHE A 166 -22.89 -3.00 1.13
N ASP A 167 -22.58 -2.50 -0.05
CA ASP A 167 -22.29 -3.32 -1.21
C ASP A 167 -20.80 -3.68 -1.31
N GLN A 168 -20.52 -4.67 -2.15
CA GLN A 168 -19.17 -5.17 -2.40
C GLN A 168 -18.22 -4.07 -2.90
N SER A 169 -18.70 -3.21 -3.79
CA SER A 169 -17.89 -2.13 -4.36
C SER A 169 -17.50 -1.12 -3.28
N SER A 170 -18.41 -0.79 -2.36
CA SER A 170 -18.14 0.08 -1.21
C SER A 170 -17.06 -0.49 -0.30
N LEU A 171 -17.07 -1.82 -0.03
CA LEU A 171 -16.03 -2.47 0.74
C LEU A 171 -14.66 -2.29 0.08
N TYR A 172 -14.54 -2.62 -1.21
CA TYR A 172 -13.25 -2.57 -1.90
C TYR A 172 -12.76 -1.14 -2.13
N ARG A 173 -13.67 -0.18 -2.34
CA ARG A 173 -13.33 1.25 -2.38
C ARG A 173 -12.80 1.73 -1.05
N THR A 174 -13.43 1.36 0.06
CA THR A 174 -12.98 1.73 1.41
C THR A 174 -11.61 1.12 1.71
N ILE A 175 -11.40 -0.18 1.45
CA ILE A 175 -10.08 -0.82 1.61
C ILE A 175 -9.02 -0.12 0.76
N THR A 176 -9.33 0.19 -0.51
CA THR A 176 -8.41 0.88 -1.41
C THR A 176 -8.08 2.27 -0.88
N ALA A 177 -9.07 3.00 -0.39
CA ALA A 177 -8.95 4.36 0.12
C ALA A 177 -8.05 4.49 1.36
N LEU A 178 -7.90 3.44 2.19
CA LEU A 178 -7.09 3.47 3.42
C LEU A 178 -5.67 4.01 3.21
N SER A 179 -5.07 3.79 2.05
CA SER A 179 -3.71 4.23 1.71
C SER A 179 -3.66 5.40 0.71
N TYR A 180 -4.81 5.92 0.28
CA TYR A 180 -4.90 7.07 -0.61
C TYR A 180 -5.39 8.33 0.10
N HIS A 181 -6.28 8.19 1.08
CA HIS A 181 -6.73 9.33 1.87
C HIS A 181 -5.55 9.90 2.68
N GLY A 182 -5.29 11.19 2.49
CA GLY A 182 -4.14 11.89 3.09
C GLY A 182 -2.85 11.80 2.28
N ASP A 183 -2.77 11.03 1.20
CA ASP A 183 -1.60 11.01 0.34
C ASP A 183 -1.46 12.36 -0.38
N ILE A 184 -0.35 13.05 -0.13
CA ILE A 184 -0.09 14.37 -0.70
C ILE A 184 -0.13 14.36 -2.24
N ARG A 185 0.21 13.24 -2.88
CA ARG A 185 0.21 13.10 -4.33
C ARG A 185 -1.20 13.15 -4.94
N MET A 186 -2.23 12.80 -4.15
CA MET A 186 -3.63 12.93 -4.55
C MET A 186 -4.06 14.39 -4.71
N LEU A 187 -3.37 15.35 -4.06
CA LEU A 187 -3.64 16.78 -4.18
C LEU A 187 -3.09 17.38 -5.48
N PHE A 188 -1.99 16.83 -6.00
CA PHE A 188 -1.18 17.50 -7.04
C PHE A 188 -1.01 16.72 -8.35
N GLY A 189 -1.73 15.65 -8.63
CA GLY A 189 -1.54 15.00 -9.92
C GLY A 189 -1.95 13.56 -10.07
N GLU A 190 -2.74 13.02 -9.15
CA GLU A 190 -3.35 11.72 -9.32
C GLU A 190 -4.80 11.87 -9.82
N ASP A 191 -5.26 10.89 -10.59
CA ASP A 191 -6.64 10.82 -11.07
C ASP A 191 -7.61 10.73 -9.89
N ARG A 192 -8.61 11.60 -9.83
CA ARG A 192 -9.66 11.61 -8.79
C ARG A 192 -10.46 10.31 -8.78
N ASN A 193 -10.61 9.67 -9.94
CA ASN A 193 -11.30 8.40 -10.10
C ASN A 193 -10.40 7.18 -9.85
N LYS A 194 -9.16 7.38 -9.41
CA LYS A 194 -8.16 6.30 -9.27
C LYS A 194 -8.66 5.14 -8.41
N ILE A 195 -9.35 5.42 -7.31
CA ILE A 195 -9.90 4.38 -6.42
C ILE A 195 -10.96 3.56 -7.17
N ASN A 196 -11.90 4.23 -7.84
CA ASN A 196 -12.95 3.56 -8.62
C ASN A 196 -12.33 2.71 -9.74
N ASN A 197 -11.40 3.30 -10.50
CA ASN A 197 -10.72 2.61 -11.60
C ASN A 197 -9.97 1.34 -11.14
N ILE A 198 -9.36 1.37 -9.95
CA ILE A 198 -8.69 0.20 -9.35
C ILE A 198 -9.70 -0.87 -9.01
N VAL A 199 -10.80 -0.53 -8.35
CA VAL A 199 -11.80 -1.49 -7.87
C VAL A 199 -12.57 -2.11 -9.03
N GLU A 200 -13.02 -1.31 -9.99
CA GLU A 200 -13.75 -1.79 -11.17
C GLU A 200 -12.90 -2.73 -12.03
N ALA A 201 -11.62 -2.38 -12.23
CA ALA A 201 -10.72 -3.21 -13.03
C ALA A 201 -10.31 -4.53 -12.36
N GLN A 202 -10.53 -4.70 -11.05
CA GLN A 202 -9.95 -5.80 -10.27
C GLN A 202 -10.94 -6.44 -9.29
N SER A 203 -12.23 -6.23 -9.46
CA SER A 203 -13.28 -6.69 -8.53
C SER A 203 -13.16 -8.17 -8.18
N GLU A 204 -12.98 -9.05 -9.18
CA GLU A 204 -12.81 -10.49 -8.98
C GLU A 204 -11.56 -10.85 -8.19
N ARG A 205 -10.46 -10.10 -8.38
CA ARG A 205 -9.23 -10.32 -7.61
C ARG A 205 -9.37 -9.85 -6.16
N PHE A 206 -10.16 -8.82 -5.90
CA PHE A 206 -10.54 -8.45 -4.53
C PHE A 206 -11.40 -9.53 -3.88
N ASP A 207 -12.31 -10.16 -4.63
CA ASP A 207 -13.10 -11.30 -4.14
C ASP A 207 -12.17 -12.44 -3.69
N GLN A 208 -11.20 -12.80 -4.51
CA GLN A 208 -10.21 -13.84 -4.18
C GLN A 208 -9.39 -13.51 -2.94
N LEU A 209 -9.13 -12.22 -2.65
CA LEU A 209 -8.38 -11.80 -1.49
C LEU A 209 -9.20 -11.75 -0.20
N TYR A 210 -10.44 -11.26 -0.27
CA TYR A 210 -11.20 -10.88 0.94
C TYR A 210 -12.36 -11.81 1.28
N LEU A 211 -13.03 -12.42 0.30
CA LEU A 211 -14.13 -13.35 0.58
C LEU A 211 -13.70 -14.56 1.42
N PRO A 212 -12.52 -15.20 1.17
CA PRO A 212 -12.06 -16.28 2.04
C PRO A 212 -11.82 -15.83 3.48
N ILE A 213 -11.29 -14.60 3.68
CA ILE A 213 -11.08 -14.04 5.02
C ILE A 213 -12.41 -13.86 5.74
N ILE A 214 -13.40 -13.27 5.05
CA ILE A 214 -14.73 -13.03 5.62
C ILE A 214 -15.43 -14.35 5.98
N LYS A 215 -15.38 -15.34 5.07
CA LYS A 215 -16.10 -16.60 5.24
C LYS A 215 -15.46 -17.57 6.24
N MET A 216 -14.13 -17.56 6.36
CA MET A 216 -13.39 -18.60 7.08
C MET A 216 -12.67 -18.12 8.35
N SER A 217 -12.28 -16.83 8.42
CA SER A 217 -11.57 -16.36 9.60
C SER A 217 -12.49 -16.25 10.81
N PRO A 218 -12.09 -16.80 11.98
CA PRO A 218 -12.84 -16.67 13.23
C PRO A 218 -13.07 -15.21 13.66
N ASN A 219 -12.32 -14.29 13.07
CA ASN A 219 -12.45 -12.88 13.38
C ASN A 219 -13.64 -12.21 12.66
N PHE A 220 -14.16 -12.79 11.58
CA PHE A 220 -15.14 -12.14 10.71
C PHE A 220 -16.38 -12.99 10.42
N LYS A 221 -16.27 -14.32 10.34
CA LYS A 221 -17.33 -15.23 9.89
C LYS A 221 -18.67 -15.09 10.64
N ASP A 222 -18.60 -14.71 11.94
CA ASP A 222 -19.79 -14.59 12.78
C ASP A 222 -20.32 -13.14 12.89
N VAL A 223 -19.60 -12.17 12.33
CA VAL A 223 -19.94 -10.74 12.43
C VAL A 223 -20.11 -10.03 11.10
N VAL A 224 -19.72 -10.68 9.99
CA VAL A 224 -19.91 -10.17 8.63
C VAL A 224 -20.56 -11.23 7.77
N HIS A 225 -21.73 -10.94 7.23
CA HIS A 225 -22.51 -11.85 6.40
C HIS A 225 -22.51 -11.37 4.95
N TRP A 226 -22.18 -12.28 4.03
CA TRP A 226 -22.18 -12.04 2.59
C TRP A 226 -23.40 -12.68 1.94
N SER A 227 -24.15 -11.89 1.18
CA SER A 227 -25.22 -12.37 0.29
C SER A 227 -24.74 -12.33 -1.15
N GLU A 228 -24.58 -13.51 -1.73
CA GLU A 228 -24.10 -13.66 -3.10
C GLU A 228 -25.13 -13.18 -4.13
N SER A 229 -26.41 -13.43 -3.88
CA SER A 229 -27.49 -13.07 -4.78
C SER A 229 -27.62 -11.58 -5.05
N CYS A 230 -27.38 -10.74 -4.04
CA CYS A 230 -27.48 -9.28 -4.18
C CYS A 230 -26.10 -8.58 -4.10
N ARG A 231 -25.01 -9.31 -3.95
CA ARG A 231 -23.64 -8.79 -3.78
C ARG A 231 -23.54 -7.74 -2.67
N LYS A 232 -24.20 -8.00 -1.55
CA LYS A 232 -24.25 -7.11 -0.39
C LYS A 232 -23.72 -7.79 0.86
N PHE A 233 -23.20 -6.96 1.74
CA PHE A 233 -22.77 -7.35 3.08
C PHE A 233 -23.69 -6.77 4.15
N SER A 234 -23.82 -7.47 5.24
CA SER A 234 -24.28 -6.93 6.51
C SER A 234 -23.26 -7.25 7.59
N GLN A 235 -23.07 -6.34 8.54
CA GLN A 235 -22.14 -6.52 9.66
C GLN A 235 -22.84 -6.24 10.99
N ASP A 236 -22.35 -6.91 12.05
CA ASP A 236 -22.70 -6.54 13.42
C ASP A 236 -22.01 -5.22 13.79
N HIS A 237 -22.80 -4.16 13.91
CA HIS A 237 -22.34 -2.82 14.24
C HIS A 237 -22.53 -2.48 15.73
N SER A 238 -22.67 -3.52 16.57
CA SER A 238 -22.78 -3.34 18.02
C SER A 238 -21.49 -2.75 18.62
N PRO A 239 -21.57 -1.97 19.71
CA PRO A 239 -20.39 -1.44 20.39
C PRO A 239 -19.39 -2.53 20.79
N LYS A 240 -19.85 -3.74 21.08
CA LYS A 240 -19.01 -4.89 21.42
C LYS A 240 -18.13 -5.31 20.23
N THR A 241 -18.72 -5.40 19.04
CA THR A 241 -18.01 -5.77 17.82
C THR A 241 -17.07 -4.65 17.36
N LEU A 242 -17.53 -3.39 17.40
CA LEU A 242 -16.66 -2.24 17.10
C LEU A 242 -15.46 -2.19 18.06
N LEU A 243 -15.64 -2.40 19.35
CA LEU A 243 -14.55 -2.44 20.32
C LEU A 243 -13.56 -3.57 19.99
N ARG A 244 -14.05 -4.76 19.60
CA ARG A 244 -13.18 -5.87 19.17
C ARG A 244 -12.36 -5.47 17.95
N HIS A 245 -12.95 -4.84 16.96
CA HIS A 245 -12.23 -4.36 15.79
C HIS A 245 -11.19 -3.30 16.15
N LEU A 246 -11.53 -2.32 16.98
CA LEU A 246 -10.62 -1.26 17.45
C LEU A 246 -9.41 -1.83 18.20
N LYS A 247 -9.61 -2.81 19.10
CA LYS A 247 -8.53 -3.45 19.86
C LYS A 247 -7.54 -4.22 18.96
N LEU A 248 -8.02 -4.78 17.85
CA LEU A 248 -7.23 -5.58 16.91
C LEU A 248 -6.64 -4.77 15.74
N LEU A 249 -6.76 -3.45 15.75
CA LEU A 249 -6.09 -2.58 14.78
C LEU A 249 -4.56 -2.63 14.94
N PRO A 250 -3.79 -2.40 13.86
CA PRO A 250 -2.35 -2.21 13.94
C PRO A 250 -1.96 -1.14 14.96
N GLN A 251 -0.85 -1.37 15.65
CA GLN A 251 -0.44 -0.57 16.83
C GLN A 251 -0.44 0.93 16.56
N THR A 252 0.12 1.37 15.42
CA THR A 252 0.20 2.79 15.10
C THR A 252 -1.17 3.41 14.87
N LEU A 253 -2.04 2.71 14.14
CA LEU A 253 -3.41 3.19 13.91
C LEU A 253 -4.19 3.25 15.24
N ARG A 254 -4.11 2.20 16.05
CA ARG A 254 -4.77 2.16 17.35
C ARG A 254 -4.31 3.29 18.26
N ARG A 255 -3.00 3.58 18.30
CA ARG A 255 -2.45 4.71 19.06
C ARG A 255 -3.00 6.04 18.54
N SER A 256 -2.95 6.28 17.23
CA SER A 256 -3.46 7.52 16.62
C SER A 256 -4.95 7.72 16.87
N VAL A 257 -5.75 6.67 16.80
CA VAL A 257 -7.19 6.70 17.14
C VAL A 257 -7.40 7.10 18.60
N CYS A 258 -6.63 6.50 19.52
CA CYS A 258 -6.70 6.86 20.93
C CYS A 258 -6.27 8.32 21.17
N GLU A 259 -5.22 8.78 20.52
CA GLU A 259 -4.74 10.17 20.65
C GLU A 259 -5.82 11.18 20.20
N ILE A 260 -6.44 10.97 19.04
CA ILE A 260 -7.50 11.84 18.54
C ILE A 260 -8.71 11.84 19.47
N HIS A 261 -9.19 10.66 19.89
CA HIS A 261 -10.37 10.57 20.74
C HIS A 261 -10.12 11.08 22.18
N ARG A 262 -8.89 10.97 22.71
CA ARG A 262 -8.52 11.57 24.01
C ARG A 262 -8.66 13.09 24.03
N LEU A 263 -8.31 13.75 22.94
CA LEU A 263 -8.49 15.19 22.82
C LEU A 263 -9.96 15.60 22.94
N GLU A 264 -10.88 14.72 22.50
CA GLU A 264 -12.33 14.94 22.57
C GLU A 264 -12.92 14.51 23.94
N SER A 265 -12.46 13.41 24.54
CA SER A 265 -13.11 12.72 25.68
C SER A 265 -12.43 12.88 27.04
N ARG A 266 -11.22 13.43 27.10
CA ARG A 266 -10.38 13.56 28.32
C ARG A 266 -10.07 12.24 29.06
N ALA A 267 -10.28 11.08 28.46
CA ALA A 267 -9.96 9.78 29.04
C ALA A 267 -8.47 9.45 28.94
N HIS A 268 -7.88 8.80 29.95
CA HIS A 268 -6.43 8.58 30.01
C HIS A 268 -6.01 7.14 29.66
N GLU A 269 -6.77 6.14 30.03
CA GLU A 269 -6.44 4.74 29.76
C GLU A 269 -6.91 4.30 28.35
N SER A 270 -6.04 3.61 27.62
CA SER A 270 -6.32 3.21 26.22
C SER A 270 -7.57 2.33 26.06
N ASP A 271 -7.83 1.42 27.01
CA ASP A 271 -8.99 0.52 26.96
C ASP A 271 -10.31 1.27 27.22
N ILE A 272 -10.29 2.25 28.12
CA ILE A 272 -11.43 3.12 28.40
C ILE A 272 -11.71 3.99 27.16
N VAL A 273 -10.66 4.55 26.52
CA VAL A 273 -10.75 5.34 25.31
C VAL A 273 -11.39 4.55 24.16
N LEU A 274 -10.93 3.32 23.91
CA LEU A 274 -11.48 2.47 22.85
C LEU A 274 -12.92 2.03 23.16
N SER A 275 -13.24 1.77 24.44
CA SER A 275 -14.60 1.45 24.86
C SER A 275 -15.55 2.64 24.69
N SER A 276 -15.10 3.85 25.01
CA SER A 276 -15.85 5.08 24.74
C SER A 276 -16.06 5.28 23.24
N LEU A 277 -14.99 5.12 22.45
CA LEU A 277 -15.05 5.31 21.00
C LEU A 277 -16.00 4.30 20.32
N SER A 278 -16.04 3.06 20.77
CA SER A 278 -16.95 2.05 20.20
C SER A 278 -18.44 2.39 20.35
N LYS A 279 -18.79 3.31 21.22
CA LYS A 279 -20.15 3.84 21.43
C LYS A 279 -20.36 5.21 20.78
N ASN A 280 -19.31 5.78 20.19
CA ASN A 280 -19.35 7.11 19.61
C ASN A 280 -19.84 7.06 18.16
N ILE A 281 -20.81 7.88 17.82
CA ILE A 281 -21.39 7.99 16.46
C ILE A 281 -20.34 8.40 15.40
N ASN A 282 -19.24 9.06 15.82
CA ASN A 282 -18.16 9.51 14.93
C ASN A 282 -16.96 8.53 14.90
N CYS A 283 -17.13 7.27 15.30
CA CYS A 283 -16.06 6.28 15.31
C CYS A 283 -15.39 6.15 13.93
N ASP A 284 -16.18 6.08 12.87
CA ASP A 284 -15.74 6.02 11.48
C ASP A 284 -14.86 7.22 11.11
N ARG A 285 -15.28 8.43 11.46
CA ARG A 285 -14.56 9.68 11.19
C ARG A 285 -13.22 9.73 11.92
N ILE A 286 -13.16 9.31 13.18
CA ILE A 286 -11.94 9.29 13.98
C ILE A 286 -10.94 8.28 13.40
N VAL A 287 -11.38 7.09 13.01
CA VAL A 287 -10.54 6.11 12.33
C VAL A 287 -10.01 6.64 11.00
N ALA A 288 -10.86 7.30 10.20
CA ALA A 288 -10.45 7.92 8.95
C ALA A 288 -9.40 9.02 9.15
N GLN A 289 -9.58 9.89 10.15
CA GLN A 289 -8.61 10.95 10.48
C GLN A 289 -7.25 10.37 10.92
N ALA A 290 -7.25 9.31 11.72
CA ALA A 290 -6.04 8.63 12.16
C ALA A 290 -5.27 8.05 10.96
N LEU A 291 -5.97 7.37 10.05
CA LEU A 291 -5.38 6.86 8.80
C LEU A 291 -4.79 7.98 7.94
N MET A 292 -5.55 9.06 7.73
CA MET A 292 -5.08 10.22 6.96
C MET A 292 -3.79 10.80 7.53
N SER A 293 -3.64 10.86 8.85
CA SER A 293 -2.44 11.41 9.49
C SER A 293 -1.20 10.54 9.24
N ILE A 294 -1.34 9.21 9.32
CA ILE A 294 -0.27 8.24 9.06
C ILE A 294 0.16 8.34 7.58
N VAL A 295 -0.80 8.29 6.66
CA VAL A 295 -0.54 8.33 5.22
C VAL A 295 0.08 9.66 4.80
N ARG A 296 -0.42 10.79 5.31
CA ARG A 296 0.11 12.12 5.00
C ARG A 296 1.58 12.24 5.42
N ARG A 297 1.91 11.83 6.65
CA ARG A 297 3.30 11.88 7.17
C ARG A 297 4.24 11.06 6.29
N SER A 298 3.87 9.82 5.99
CA SER A 298 4.73 8.91 5.22
C SER A 298 4.86 9.32 3.75
N SER A 299 3.77 9.74 3.10
CA SER A 299 3.77 10.15 1.69
C SER A 299 4.53 11.47 1.48
N THR A 300 4.41 12.43 2.41
CA THR A 300 5.17 13.69 2.38
C THR A 300 6.67 13.41 2.52
N ALA A 301 7.07 12.66 3.55
CA ALA A 301 8.47 12.32 3.78
C ALA A 301 9.07 11.53 2.60
N GLN A 302 8.30 10.59 2.02
CA GLN A 302 8.75 9.84 0.85
C GLN A 302 8.83 10.70 -0.41
N THR A 303 7.96 11.68 -0.58
CA THR A 303 8.01 12.61 -1.71
C THR A 303 9.25 13.49 -1.64
N ILE A 304 9.55 14.06 -0.46
CA ILE A 304 10.76 14.86 -0.24
C ILE A 304 12.02 14.01 -0.52
N LYS A 305 12.08 12.78 0.01
CA LYS A 305 13.17 11.84 -0.28
C LYS A 305 13.31 11.58 -1.78
N GLY A 306 12.19 11.37 -2.47
CA GLY A 306 12.18 11.13 -3.91
C GLY A 306 12.77 12.29 -4.72
N LEU A 307 12.50 13.53 -4.33
CA LEU A 307 13.09 14.73 -4.96
C LEU A 307 14.61 14.76 -4.80
N ILE A 308 15.12 14.40 -3.63
CA ILE A 308 16.56 14.38 -3.34
C ILE A 308 17.25 13.24 -4.13
N THR A 309 16.65 12.05 -4.16
CA THR A 309 17.30 10.83 -4.70
C THR A 309 17.21 10.69 -6.20
N ALA A 310 16.11 11.10 -6.82
CA ALA A 310 15.93 11.00 -8.26
C ALA A 310 16.70 12.07 -9.05
N GLY A 311 17.22 13.11 -8.38
CA GLY A 311 17.76 14.30 -8.98
C GLY A 311 16.65 15.22 -9.52
N ILE A 312 16.91 16.53 -9.48
CA ILE A 312 15.91 17.57 -9.80
C ILE A 312 15.34 17.38 -11.21
N PHE A 313 16.15 17.06 -12.21
CA PHE A 313 15.73 16.89 -13.60
C PHE A 313 14.79 15.69 -13.82
N LYS A 314 15.10 14.53 -13.25
CA LYS A 314 14.20 13.34 -13.34
C LYS A 314 12.89 13.58 -12.59
N SER A 315 12.95 14.28 -11.47
CA SER A 315 11.77 14.63 -10.66
C SER A 315 10.86 15.65 -11.36
N ILE A 316 11.41 16.67 -12.02
CA ILE A 316 10.64 17.64 -12.82
C ILE A 316 9.96 16.93 -14.00
N ARG A 317 10.68 16.09 -14.74
CA ARG A 317 10.13 15.32 -15.87
C ARG A 317 9.00 14.38 -15.42
N TYR A 318 9.14 13.78 -14.25
CA TYR A 318 8.09 12.93 -13.65
C TYR A 318 6.86 13.74 -13.22
N GLY A 319 7.08 14.88 -12.57
CA GLY A 319 6.02 15.81 -12.16
C GLY A 319 5.24 16.38 -13.35
N GLN A 320 5.93 16.85 -14.39
CA GLN A 320 5.31 17.38 -15.61
C GLN A 320 4.43 16.33 -16.31
N ARG A 321 4.89 15.08 -16.47
CA ARG A 321 4.09 14.01 -17.06
C ARG A 321 2.84 13.69 -16.24
N LYS A 322 2.91 13.72 -14.92
CA LYS A 322 1.75 13.52 -14.06
C LYS A 322 0.75 14.67 -14.13
N ILE A 323 1.22 15.91 -14.18
CA ILE A 323 0.38 17.09 -14.33
C ILE A 323 -0.34 17.07 -15.68
N ILE A 324 0.37 16.75 -16.77
CA ILE A 324 -0.23 16.63 -18.10
C ILE A 324 -1.30 15.53 -18.10
N LYS A 325 -1.02 14.36 -17.52
CA LYS A 325 -1.99 13.25 -17.44
C LYS A 325 -3.22 13.62 -16.58
N SER A 326 -3.05 14.40 -15.52
CA SER A 326 -4.15 14.92 -14.69
C SER A 326 -4.98 15.98 -15.43
N LEU A 327 -4.35 16.82 -16.25
CA LEU A 327 -5.05 17.81 -17.07
C LEU A 327 -5.80 17.14 -18.22
N THR A 328 -5.21 16.19 -18.92
CA THR A 328 -5.90 15.45 -20.00
C THR A 328 -7.09 14.65 -19.48
N SER A 329 -7.02 14.06 -18.28
CA SER A 329 -8.17 13.39 -17.66
C SER A 329 -9.29 14.37 -17.24
N ARG A 330 -9.00 15.66 -17.10
CA ARG A 330 -10.03 16.70 -16.81
C ARG A 330 -10.76 17.17 -18.08
N PHE A 331 -10.12 17.10 -19.24
CA PHE A 331 -10.70 17.60 -20.50
C PHE A 331 -11.36 16.52 -21.37
N SER A 332 -11.33 15.27 -21.00
CA SER A 332 -12.00 14.17 -21.73
C SER A 332 -13.51 14.03 -21.43
N TRP A 333 -14.13 15.03 -20.84
CA TRP A 333 -15.57 15.12 -20.53
C TRP A 333 -16.21 16.38 -21.12
N THR A 334 -15.94 16.65 -22.40
CA THR A 334 -16.77 17.52 -23.24
C THR A 334 -17.15 16.81 -24.51
#